data_3521b1321af14ba37d394afc9f25417c
#
_entry.id   3521b1321af14ba37d394afc9f25417c
#
_cell.length_a   1.000
_cell.length_b   1.000
_cell.length_c   1.000
_cell.angle_alpha   90.00
_cell.angle_beta   90.00
_cell.angle_gamma   90.00
#
_symmetry.space_group_name_H-M   'P 1'
#
loop_
_entity.id
_entity.type
_entity.pdbx_description
1 polymer ?
#
loop_
_entity_poly.entity_id
_entity_poly.type
_entity_poly.pdbx_seq_one_letter_code
_entity_poly.pdbx_strand_id
1 'polypeptide(L)'
;MVKLDLSKYGIQDVKEILHNPSYEVLFEEETKAGLDGYEKGQVTELGAVNVMTGIYTGRSPKDKFFVYNEASKDTVWWTSDEYKNDNKPCSEEAWADLKAKAVKQLSGKRLFVMDTFCGANPATRLKVRFIMEVAWQAHFVKNMFIRPTEEELANYGEPDFVSFNAAKAKVDNYKELGLNSETATVFNLKTNEQVILNTWYGGEMKKGIFSIMNYLNPLRGIASMHCSANTDMEGKNTAIFFGLSGTGKTTLSTDPKRLLIGDDEHGWDDEGVFNYEGGCYAKVINLDKESEPDIYNAIRRDALLENVTVDAAGKIDFADKSVTENTRVSYPIYHINNIVKPVSKGPHAHQVIFLSADAFGVLPPVSILSSEQAKYYFLSGFTAKLAGTERGITEPTPTFSACFGAAFLSLHPTKYAEELVKKMERVGAKAYLVNTGWNGTGKRISIRDTRGIIDAILDGSIDKAPTKVIPYFNFVVPTELPGVDPHILDPRDTYADASQWEEKAKDLAGRFIKNFAKFEGNAAGKALVAAGPKLD
;
A
#
# COMPACT_ATOMS: atom_id res chain seq x y z
N MET A 1 1.43 34.23 14.92
CA MET A 1 1.27 32.75 14.89
C MET A 1 0.31 32.37 16.02
N VAL A 2 -0.84 31.78 15.70
CA VAL A 2 -1.77 31.28 16.73
C VAL A 2 -1.07 30.13 17.44
N LYS A 3 -0.93 30.22 18.76
CA LYS A 3 -0.31 29.16 19.55
C LYS A 3 -1.23 27.92 19.52
N LEU A 4 -0.70 26.79 19.06
CA LEU A 4 -1.45 25.54 19.01
C LEU A 4 -1.81 25.07 20.43
N ASP A 5 -3.10 24.84 20.67
CA ASP A 5 -3.61 24.38 21.95
C ASP A 5 -4.08 22.92 21.85
N LEU A 6 -3.42 22.04 22.60
CA LEU A 6 -3.73 20.60 22.63
C LEU A 6 -4.68 20.22 23.78
N SER A 7 -5.06 21.19 24.65
CA SER A 7 -5.97 20.92 25.77
C SER A 7 -7.36 20.47 25.31
N LYS A 8 -7.78 20.88 24.12
CA LYS A 8 -9.03 20.42 23.49
C LYS A 8 -9.07 18.91 23.24
N TYR A 9 -7.91 18.27 23.15
CA TYR A 9 -7.79 16.81 23.05
C TYR A 9 -7.64 16.13 24.42
N GLY A 10 -7.61 16.90 25.50
CA GLY A 10 -7.37 16.41 26.86
C GLY A 10 -5.90 16.34 27.25
N ILE A 11 -4.99 16.72 26.37
CA ILE A 11 -3.53 16.72 26.61
C ILE A 11 -3.17 17.94 27.45
N GLN A 12 -2.62 17.75 28.65
CA GLN A 12 -2.33 18.79 29.63
C GLN A 12 -0.82 18.95 29.87
N ASP A 13 -0.44 20.10 30.39
CA ASP A 13 0.92 20.38 30.87
C ASP A 13 2.01 20.13 29.82
N VAL A 14 1.73 20.42 28.55
CA VAL A 14 2.70 20.27 27.46
C VAL A 14 3.86 21.22 27.67
N LYS A 15 5.08 20.69 27.71
CA LYS A 15 6.29 21.49 27.97
C LYS A 15 6.66 22.35 26.77
N GLU A 16 6.56 21.80 25.57
CA GLU A 16 6.88 22.47 24.33
C GLU A 16 6.19 21.74 23.17
N ILE A 17 5.77 22.51 22.16
CA ILE A 17 5.25 21.95 20.89
C ILE A 17 6.18 22.37 19.77
N LEU A 18 6.74 21.36 19.08
CA LEU A 18 7.44 21.55 17.82
C LEU A 18 6.41 21.29 16.70
N HIS A 19 5.90 22.38 16.14
CA HIS A 19 4.84 22.35 15.13
C HIS A 19 5.44 22.39 13.73
N ASN A 20 5.25 21.34 12.96
CA ASN A 20 5.81 21.17 11.60
C ASN A 20 7.30 21.56 11.52
N PRO A 21 8.17 20.98 12.37
CA PRO A 21 9.59 21.32 12.34
C PRO A 21 10.23 20.99 10.99
N SER A 22 11.27 21.73 10.66
CA SER A 22 12.07 21.49 9.45
C SER A 22 12.80 20.14 9.52
N TYR A 23 13.27 19.63 8.38
CA TYR A 23 14.13 18.45 8.34
C TYR A 23 15.40 18.63 9.18
N GLU A 24 15.97 19.83 9.18
CA GLU A 24 17.15 20.12 10.00
C GLU A 24 16.87 19.99 11.51
N VAL A 25 15.77 20.55 11.97
CA VAL A 25 15.35 20.43 13.39
C VAL A 25 15.08 18.96 13.75
N LEU A 26 14.39 18.22 12.88
CA LEU A 26 14.12 16.80 13.12
C LEU A 26 15.41 15.99 13.17
N PHE A 27 16.37 16.25 12.28
CA PHE A 27 17.67 15.60 12.30
C PHE A 27 18.40 15.85 13.63
N GLU A 28 18.44 17.09 14.11
CA GLU A 28 19.04 17.43 15.39
C GLU A 28 18.33 16.72 16.55
N GLU A 29 17.00 16.74 16.57
CA GLU A 29 16.20 16.13 17.63
C GLU A 29 16.34 14.60 17.69
N GLU A 30 16.43 13.91 16.56
CA GLU A 30 16.51 12.44 16.50
C GLU A 30 17.92 11.89 16.66
N THR A 31 18.94 12.75 16.58
CA THR A 31 20.36 12.35 16.69
C THR A 31 21.10 12.97 17.88
N LYS A 32 20.44 13.84 18.66
CA LYS A 32 21.08 14.53 19.79
C LYS A 32 21.54 13.56 20.87
N ALA A 33 22.53 14.01 21.66
CA ALA A 33 23.03 13.26 22.81
C ALA A 33 21.94 13.09 23.89
N GLY A 34 21.99 12.00 24.63
CA GLY A 34 21.08 11.73 25.75
C GLY A 34 19.76 11.07 25.37
N LEU A 35 19.55 10.72 24.10
CA LEU A 35 18.43 9.88 23.70
C LEU A 35 18.73 8.41 24.03
N ASP A 36 17.71 7.72 24.54
CA ASP A 36 17.81 6.32 24.95
C ASP A 36 16.93 5.39 24.09
N GLY A 37 17.38 4.15 24.00
CA GLY A 37 16.57 3.09 23.37
C GLY A 37 16.16 3.39 21.94
N TYR A 38 14.88 3.24 21.67
CA TYR A 38 14.32 3.38 20.32
C TYR A 38 14.13 4.83 19.87
N GLU A 39 14.35 5.82 20.72
CA GLU A 39 14.33 7.23 20.32
C GLU A 39 15.59 7.63 19.53
N LYS A 40 16.68 6.89 19.74
CA LYS A 40 18.00 7.23 19.20
C LYS A 40 18.11 6.90 17.72
N GLY A 41 18.36 7.92 16.90
CA GLY A 41 18.75 7.78 15.51
C GLY A 41 20.27 7.72 15.36
N GLN A 42 20.71 6.90 14.41
CA GLN A 42 22.13 6.79 14.05
C GLN A 42 22.32 7.31 12.62
N VAL A 43 23.24 8.25 12.46
CA VAL A 43 23.61 8.77 11.14
C VAL A 43 24.42 7.72 10.39
N THR A 44 24.03 7.43 9.15
CA THR A 44 24.71 6.46 8.30
C THR A 44 25.71 7.13 7.35
N GLU A 45 26.56 6.34 6.72
CA GLU A 45 27.52 6.80 5.71
C GLU A 45 26.87 7.48 4.50
N LEU A 46 25.60 7.16 4.23
CA LEU A 46 24.84 7.77 3.14
C LEU A 46 24.14 9.09 3.53
N GLY A 47 24.25 9.49 4.80
CA GLY A 47 23.64 10.71 5.33
C GLY A 47 22.22 10.52 5.88
N ALA A 48 21.55 9.44 5.55
CA ALA A 48 20.25 9.09 6.12
C ALA A 48 20.41 8.62 7.57
N VAL A 49 19.41 8.88 8.40
CA VAL A 49 19.35 8.39 9.78
C VAL A 49 18.69 7.02 9.80
N ASN A 50 19.24 6.08 10.57
CA ASN A 50 18.62 4.80 10.87
C ASN A 50 18.05 4.78 12.27
N VAL A 51 16.85 4.24 12.43
CA VAL A 51 16.19 4.03 13.72
C VAL A 51 15.76 2.59 13.89
N MET A 52 15.58 2.18 15.14
CA MET A 52 15.03 0.87 15.49
C MET A 52 13.57 1.05 15.96
N THR A 53 12.67 0.20 15.50
CA THR A 53 11.25 0.30 15.82
C THR A 53 10.80 -0.63 16.95
N GLY A 54 11.74 -1.26 17.63
CA GLY A 54 11.47 -2.13 18.78
C GLY A 54 10.98 -3.51 18.37
N ILE A 55 10.10 -4.07 19.18
CA ILE A 55 9.60 -5.44 18.97
C ILE A 55 8.70 -5.55 17.71
N TYR A 56 8.11 -4.44 17.30
CA TYR A 56 7.29 -4.39 16.09
C TYR A 56 8.11 -3.81 14.94
N THR A 57 8.51 -4.67 14.02
CA THR A 57 9.24 -4.31 12.81
C THR A 57 8.34 -4.28 11.57
N GLY A 58 7.04 -4.35 11.79
CA GLY A 58 5.96 -4.30 10.83
C GLY A 58 4.65 -3.94 11.52
N ARG A 59 3.58 -3.79 10.73
CA ARG A 59 2.24 -3.58 11.27
C ARG A 59 1.76 -4.80 12.04
N SER A 60 0.84 -4.56 12.96
CA SER A 60 0.18 -5.59 13.75
C SER A 60 -1.32 -5.66 13.44
N PRO A 61 -1.74 -6.38 12.38
CA PRO A 61 -3.15 -6.47 11.99
C PRO A 61 -4.06 -7.05 13.06
N LYS A 62 -3.52 -7.93 13.93
CA LYS A 62 -4.27 -8.53 15.03
C LYS A 62 -4.65 -7.50 16.10
N ASP A 63 -3.94 -6.38 16.16
CA ASP A 63 -4.15 -5.31 17.16
C ASP A 63 -4.89 -4.10 16.56
N LYS A 64 -5.42 -4.23 15.36
CA LYS A 64 -6.22 -3.20 14.68
C LYS A 64 -7.70 -3.37 15.01
N PHE A 65 -8.36 -2.25 15.37
CA PHE A 65 -9.79 -2.20 15.71
C PHE A 65 -10.45 -0.93 15.18
N PHE A 66 -11.72 -1.04 14.85
CA PHE A 66 -12.62 0.10 14.67
C PHE A 66 -13.62 0.15 15.82
N VAL A 67 -13.89 1.35 16.34
CA VAL A 67 -14.93 1.52 17.36
C VAL A 67 -16.30 1.22 16.75
N TYR A 68 -17.05 0.32 17.37
CA TYR A 68 -18.41 0.00 16.94
C TYR A 68 -19.38 1.02 17.52
N ASN A 69 -19.90 1.90 16.67
CA ASN A 69 -20.83 2.97 17.04
C ASN A 69 -21.70 3.37 15.85
N GLU A 70 -22.52 4.40 16.02
CA GLU A 70 -23.43 4.89 14.98
C GLU A 70 -22.73 5.27 13.66
N ALA A 71 -21.49 5.73 13.71
CA ALA A 71 -20.75 6.13 12.51
C ALA A 71 -20.19 4.93 11.71
N SER A 72 -20.00 3.79 12.36
CA SER A 72 -19.28 2.65 11.76
C SER A 72 -20.13 1.39 11.56
N LYS A 73 -21.15 1.19 12.40
CA LYS A 73 -21.85 -0.09 12.52
C LYS A 73 -22.45 -0.62 11.22
N ASP A 74 -22.96 0.25 10.37
CA ASP A 74 -23.66 -0.09 9.14
C ASP A 74 -22.79 0.03 7.87
N THR A 75 -21.58 0.54 7.98
CA THR A 75 -20.73 0.87 6.82
C THR A 75 -19.42 0.11 6.78
N VAL A 76 -18.78 -0.11 7.93
CA VAL A 76 -17.51 -0.84 7.98
C VAL A 76 -17.71 -2.30 7.58
N TRP A 77 -16.82 -2.80 6.77
CA TRP A 77 -16.78 -4.22 6.42
C TRP A 77 -16.18 -5.02 7.58
N TRP A 78 -17.03 -5.41 8.51
CA TRP A 78 -16.64 -6.10 9.73
C TRP A 78 -16.17 -7.53 9.48
N THR A 79 -15.19 -7.97 10.25
CA THR A 79 -14.82 -9.39 10.28
C THR A 79 -16.01 -10.26 10.72
N SER A 80 -16.15 -11.42 10.10
CA SER A 80 -17.19 -12.39 10.41
C SER A 80 -16.66 -13.82 10.27
N ASP A 81 -17.47 -14.81 10.63
CA ASP A 81 -17.08 -16.20 10.46
C ASP A 81 -17.00 -16.61 8.99
N GLU A 82 -17.86 -16.05 8.14
CA GLU A 82 -17.79 -16.22 6.68
C GLU A 82 -16.59 -15.50 6.09
N TYR A 83 -16.16 -14.41 6.72
CA TYR A 83 -15.28 -13.43 6.16
C TYR A 83 -14.30 -12.90 7.17
N LYS A 84 -13.16 -13.57 7.33
CA LYS A 84 -12.10 -13.07 8.20
C LYS A 84 -11.39 -11.90 7.54
N ASN A 85 -11.36 -10.75 8.23
CA ASN A 85 -10.57 -9.59 7.86
C ASN A 85 -10.04 -8.88 9.11
N ASP A 86 -9.34 -7.78 8.92
CA ASP A 86 -8.69 -7.06 10.02
C ASP A 86 -9.56 -5.97 10.64
N ASN A 87 -10.83 -5.84 10.21
CA ASN A 87 -11.74 -4.84 10.74
C ASN A 87 -12.52 -5.41 11.93
N LYS A 88 -11.85 -5.50 13.06
CA LYS A 88 -12.45 -6.00 14.31
C LYS A 88 -13.13 -4.86 15.08
N PRO A 89 -14.32 -5.08 15.64
CA PRO A 89 -14.97 -4.08 16.46
C PRO A 89 -14.36 -4.00 17.87
N CYS A 90 -14.36 -2.80 18.44
CA CYS A 90 -14.19 -2.60 19.87
C CYS A 90 -15.30 -1.69 20.40
N SER A 91 -15.53 -1.72 21.71
CA SER A 91 -16.58 -0.92 22.36
C SER A 91 -16.18 0.57 22.49
N GLU A 92 -17.17 1.43 22.70
CA GLU A 92 -16.91 2.83 23.03
C GLU A 92 -16.23 2.98 24.41
N GLU A 93 -16.51 2.08 25.34
CA GLU A 93 -15.84 2.03 26.65
C GLU A 93 -14.34 1.71 26.47
N ALA A 94 -14.01 0.73 25.63
CA ALA A 94 -12.62 0.42 25.28
C ALA A 94 -11.93 1.62 24.63
N TRP A 95 -12.59 2.29 23.70
CA TRP A 95 -12.07 3.51 23.09
C TRP A 95 -11.78 4.60 24.13
N ALA A 96 -12.69 4.86 25.03
CA ALA A 96 -12.51 5.87 26.08
C ALA A 96 -11.28 5.58 26.95
N ASP A 97 -11.09 4.31 27.34
CA ASP A 97 -9.92 3.87 28.09
C ASP A 97 -8.60 4.05 27.30
N LEU A 98 -8.59 3.61 26.06
CA LEU A 98 -7.41 3.72 25.19
C LEU A 98 -7.04 5.18 24.89
N LYS A 99 -8.04 6.02 24.63
CA LYS A 99 -7.84 7.47 24.41
C LYS A 99 -7.27 8.11 25.69
N ALA A 100 -7.78 7.76 26.85
CA ALA A 100 -7.29 8.27 28.12
C ALA A 100 -5.82 7.86 28.36
N LYS A 101 -5.43 6.62 28.02
CA LYS A 101 -4.04 6.18 28.09
C LYS A 101 -3.12 6.97 27.17
N ALA A 102 -3.54 7.21 25.94
CA ALA A 102 -2.77 8.00 24.99
C ALA A 102 -2.60 9.45 25.46
N VAL A 103 -3.67 10.08 25.91
CA VAL A 103 -3.66 11.45 26.44
C VAL A 103 -2.75 11.56 27.66
N LYS A 104 -2.84 10.60 28.58
CA LYS A 104 -1.96 10.54 29.76
C LYS A 104 -0.49 10.44 29.37
N GLN A 105 -0.16 9.57 28.40
CA GLN A 105 1.22 9.42 27.93
C GLN A 105 1.76 10.68 27.29
N LEU A 106 0.96 11.38 26.52
CA LEU A 106 1.38 12.57 25.79
C LEU A 106 1.37 13.84 26.67
N SER A 107 0.66 13.82 27.80
CA SER A 107 0.62 14.96 28.73
C SER A 107 1.96 15.12 29.47
N GLY A 108 2.33 16.37 29.74
CA GLY A 108 3.59 16.70 30.43
C GLY A 108 4.85 16.49 29.61
N LYS A 109 4.75 16.35 28.30
CA LYS A 109 5.88 16.06 27.38
C LYS A 109 6.20 17.23 26.45
N ARG A 110 7.39 17.16 25.85
CA ARG A 110 7.67 17.88 24.59
C ARG A 110 7.01 17.07 23.48
N LEU A 111 6.25 17.71 22.63
CA LEU A 111 5.49 17.02 21.58
C LEU A 111 5.84 17.57 20.19
N PHE A 112 5.82 16.67 19.22
CA PHE A 112 5.86 17.00 17.81
C PHE A 112 4.43 16.94 17.29
N VAL A 113 4.00 18.01 16.63
CA VAL A 113 2.68 18.08 15.97
C VAL A 113 2.92 18.32 14.49
N MET A 114 2.49 17.36 13.68
CA MET A 114 2.62 17.42 12.23
C MET A 114 1.26 17.61 11.59
N ASP A 115 1.02 18.79 11.04
CA ASP A 115 -0.15 19.09 10.22
C ASP A 115 0.18 18.81 8.77
N THR A 116 -0.58 17.93 8.15
CA THR A 116 -0.27 17.36 6.84
C THR A 116 -1.52 17.28 5.97
N PHE A 117 -1.30 16.99 4.69
CA PHE A 117 -2.37 16.59 3.79
C PHE A 117 -2.19 15.14 3.37
N CYS A 118 -3.29 14.42 3.22
CA CYS A 118 -3.37 13.11 2.56
C CYS A 118 -4.21 13.26 1.29
N GLY A 119 -3.59 13.07 0.13
CA GLY A 119 -4.19 13.32 -1.18
C GLY A 119 -3.64 14.58 -1.86
N ALA A 120 -3.08 14.41 -3.07
CA ALA A 120 -2.45 15.49 -3.81
C ALA A 120 -3.46 16.45 -4.47
N ASN A 121 -4.74 16.07 -4.58
CA ASN A 121 -5.76 16.97 -5.10
C ASN A 121 -6.30 17.88 -3.98
N PRO A 122 -6.04 19.21 -4.03
CA PRO A 122 -6.51 20.14 -3.00
C PRO A 122 -8.03 20.12 -2.77
N ALA A 123 -8.81 19.80 -3.80
CA ALA A 123 -10.28 19.77 -3.71
C ALA A 123 -10.82 18.64 -2.84
N THR A 124 -10.07 17.54 -2.69
CA THR A 124 -10.51 16.31 -2.03
C THR A 124 -9.58 15.82 -0.92
N ARG A 125 -8.47 16.51 -0.71
CA ARG A 125 -7.47 16.12 0.30
C ARG A 125 -8.02 16.12 1.71
N LEU A 126 -7.48 15.23 2.54
CA LEU A 126 -7.77 15.16 3.96
C LEU A 126 -6.69 15.89 4.76
N LYS A 127 -7.09 16.75 5.69
CA LYS A 127 -6.18 17.38 6.65
C LYS A 127 -5.98 16.44 7.83
N VAL A 128 -4.75 15.96 8.02
CA VAL A 128 -4.42 15.02 9.09
C VAL A 128 -3.38 15.61 10.03
N ARG A 129 -3.74 15.67 11.31
CA ARG A 129 -2.83 16.07 12.39
C ARG A 129 -2.30 14.86 13.10
N PHE A 130 -0.98 14.76 13.21
CA PHE A 130 -0.31 13.73 14.00
C PHE A 130 0.32 14.34 15.24
N ILE A 131 0.09 13.71 16.38
CA ILE A 131 0.64 14.15 17.69
C ILE A 131 1.47 13.02 18.26
N MET A 132 2.74 13.26 18.55
CA MET A 132 3.68 12.26 19.05
C MET A 132 4.80 12.88 19.88
N GLU A 133 5.45 12.05 20.69
CA GLU A 133 6.59 12.47 21.51
C GLU A 133 7.96 12.08 20.93
N VAL A 134 8.00 11.27 19.87
CA VAL A 134 9.23 10.73 19.28
C VAL A 134 9.59 11.49 17.99
N ALA A 135 10.78 12.08 17.96
CA ALA A 135 11.24 12.91 16.85
C ALA A 135 11.25 12.19 15.51
N TRP A 136 11.80 10.97 15.44
CA TRP A 136 11.87 10.25 14.17
C TRP A 136 10.51 9.78 13.66
N GLN A 137 9.50 9.63 14.53
CA GLN A 137 8.13 9.37 14.07
C GLN A 137 7.56 10.60 13.37
N ALA A 138 7.88 11.80 13.84
CA ALA A 138 7.54 13.04 13.14
C ALA A 138 8.28 13.16 11.79
N HIS A 139 9.54 12.73 11.74
CA HIS A 139 10.31 12.64 10.49
C HIS A 139 9.65 11.68 9.49
N PHE A 140 9.24 10.49 9.94
CA PHE A 140 8.50 9.54 9.12
C PHE A 140 7.24 10.18 8.53
N VAL A 141 6.45 10.87 9.35
CA VAL A 141 5.24 11.58 8.90
C VAL A 141 5.59 12.65 7.87
N LYS A 142 6.65 13.42 8.11
CA LYS A 142 7.10 14.45 7.16
C LYS A 142 7.49 13.87 5.81
N ASN A 143 8.09 12.69 5.79
CA ASN A 143 8.42 11.99 4.54
C ASN A 143 7.17 11.45 3.83
N MET A 144 6.25 10.84 4.57
CA MET A 144 5.19 10.04 3.99
C MET A 144 3.90 10.79 3.68
N PHE A 145 3.65 11.91 4.35
CA PHE A 145 2.45 12.74 4.11
C PHE A 145 2.82 14.00 3.36
N ILE A 146 1.84 14.59 2.68
CA ILE A 146 2.06 15.79 1.89
C ILE A 146 2.31 16.96 2.83
N ARG A 147 3.44 17.61 2.63
CA ARG A 147 3.91 18.75 3.41
C ARG A 147 3.18 20.02 2.98
N PRO A 148 2.47 20.71 3.89
CA PRO A 148 1.90 22.01 3.57
C PRO A 148 3.02 23.02 3.25
N THR A 149 2.73 23.95 2.34
CA THR A 149 3.54 25.17 2.19
C THR A 149 3.37 26.04 3.42
N GLU A 150 4.21 27.06 3.59
CA GLU A 150 4.07 28.02 4.70
C GLU A 150 2.70 28.72 4.68
N GLU A 151 2.22 29.09 3.51
CA GLU A 151 0.90 29.70 3.33
C GLU A 151 -0.22 28.71 3.68
N GLU A 152 -0.15 27.47 3.20
CA GLU A 152 -1.13 26.45 3.52
C GLU A 152 -1.15 26.13 5.02
N LEU A 153 0.01 26.10 5.67
CA LEU A 153 0.11 25.86 7.10
C LEU A 153 -0.48 27.04 7.91
N ALA A 154 -0.24 28.28 7.48
CA ALA A 154 -0.83 29.46 8.11
C ALA A 154 -2.36 29.46 8.03
N ASN A 155 -2.93 28.88 7.00
CA ASN A 155 -4.37 28.78 6.75
C ASN A 155 -4.94 27.38 7.02
N TYR A 156 -4.21 26.52 7.71
CA TYR A 156 -4.57 25.11 7.89
C TYR A 156 -5.91 24.92 8.62
N GLY A 157 -6.14 25.68 9.67
CA GLY A 157 -7.36 25.59 10.47
C GLY A 157 -7.42 24.31 11.30
N GLU A 158 -8.63 23.79 11.48
CA GLU A 158 -8.84 22.52 12.20
C GLU A 158 -8.58 21.32 11.27
N PRO A 159 -7.93 20.26 11.79
CA PRO A 159 -7.75 19.04 11.03
C PRO A 159 -9.08 18.29 10.81
N ASP A 160 -9.16 17.52 9.72
CA ASP A 160 -10.28 16.63 9.48
C ASP A 160 -10.13 15.32 10.28
N PHE A 161 -8.91 14.92 10.57
CA PHE A 161 -8.59 13.70 11.29
C PHE A 161 -7.35 13.89 12.17
N VAL A 162 -7.35 13.30 13.36
CA VAL A 162 -6.23 13.38 14.31
C VAL A 162 -5.73 12.01 14.70
N SER A 163 -4.42 11.78 14.58
CA SER A 163 -3.76 10.56 15.01
C SER A 163 -2.90 10.84 16.24
N PHE A 164 -3.20 10.15 17.34
CA PHE A 164 -2.45 10.21 18.58
C PHE A 164 -1.51 9.02 18.66
N ASN A 165 -0.21 9.25 18.56
CA ASN A 165 0.78 8.20 18.65
C ASN A 165 1.42 8.21 20.05
N ALA A 166 1.00 7.26 20.87
CA ALA A 166 1.51 7.05 22.23
C ALA A 166 2.29 5.73 22.31
N ALA A 167 3.33 5.60 21.48
CA ALA A 167 4.11 4.38 21.31
C ALA A 167 4.66 3.80 22.63
N LYS A 168 4.93 4.63 23.62
CA LYS A 168 5.49 4.23 24.90
C LYS A 168 4.46 3.70 25.91
N ALA A 169 3.17 3.89 25.66
CA ALA A 169 2.10 3.43 26.53
C ALA A 169 1.68 2.00 26.20
N LYS A 170 1.42 1.20 27.21
CA LYS A 170 0.91 -0.17 27.09
C LYS A 170 -0.54 -0.28 27.55
N VAL A 171 -1.24 -1.24 27.01
CA VAL A 171 -2.61 -1.58 27.38
C VAL A 171 -2.59 -2.80 28.31
N ASP A 172 -2.27 -2.60 29.58
CA ASP A 172 -2.15 -3.70 30.54
C ASP A 172 -3.47 -4.44 30.77
N ASN A 173 -4.58 -3.73 30.68
CA ASN A 173 -5.94 -4.25 30.86
C ASN A 173 -6.62 -4.69 29.55
N TYR A 174 -5.85 -5.07 28.54
CA TYR A 174 -6.38 -5.38 27.21
C TYR A 174 -7.44 -6.50 27.21
N LYS A 175 -7.29 -7.49 28.08
CA LYS A 175 -8.27 -8.60 28.20
C LYS A 175 -9.63 -8.11 28.64
N GLU A 176 -9.67 -7.20 29.61
CA GLU A 176 -10.90 -6.59 30.10
C GLU A 176 -11.60 -5.75 29.03
N LEU A 177 -10.79 -5.15 28.11
CA LEU A 177 -11.29 -4.34 27.01
C LEU A 177 -11.67 -5.16 25.76
N GLY A 178 -11.48 -6.46 25.79
CA GLY A 178 -11.77 -7.34 24.64
C GLY A 178 -10.77 -7.19 23.49
N LEU A 179 -9.55 -6.76 23.78
CA LEU A 179 -8.49 -6.57 22.79
C LEU A 179 -7.55 -7.78 22.69
N ASN A 180 -6.70 -7.78 21.68
CA ASN A 180 -5.83 -8.92 21.37
C ASN A 180 -4.57 -8.98 22.25
N SER A 181 -3.96 -7.82 22.53
CA SER A 181 -2.68 -7.73 23.25
C SER A 181 -2.52 -6.36 23.95
N GLU A 182 -1.37 -6.15 24.57
CA GLU A 182 -0.98 -4.86 25.16
C GLU A 182 -0.80 -3.73 24.13
N THR A 183 -0.88 -4.07 22.85
CA THR A 183 -0.74 -3.15 21.70
C THR A 183 -2.10 -2.90 21.07
N ALA A 184 -2.37 -1.68 20.66
CA ALA A 184 -3.61 -1.35 19.97
C ALA A 184 -3.43 -0.22 18.96
N THR A 185 -4.03 -0.40 17.79
CA THR A 185 -4.22 0.65 16.78
C THR A 185 -5.73 0.73 16.52
N VAL A 186 -6.35 1.79 16.95
CA VAL A 186 -7.81 1.91 16.98
C VAL A 186 -8.29 3.19 16.31
N PHE A 187 -9.32 3.04 15.48
CA PHE A 187 -9.96 4.13 14.74
C PHE A 187 -11.35 4.41 15.29
N ASN A 188 -11.68 5.67 15.52
CA ASN A 188 -13.03 6.11 15.83
C ASN A 188 -13.54 7.02 14.71
N LEU A 189 -14.45 6.51 13.89
CA LEU A 189 -15.02 7.24 12.75
C LEU A 189 -16.03 8.32 13.19
N LYS A 190 -16.55 8.23 14.41
CA LYS A 190 -17.45 9.25 14.98
C LYS A 190 -16.70 10.52 15.36
N THR A 191 -15.50 10.37 15.92
CA THR A 191 -14.67 11.49 16.35
C THR A 191 -13.56 11.85 15.36
N ASN A 192 -13.38 11.05 14.31
CA ASN A 192 -12.29 11.17 13.34
C ASN A 192 -10.92 11.15 14.01
N GLU A 193 -10.69 10.13 14.81
CA GLU A 193 -9.46 9.97 15.57
C GLU A 193 -8.89 8.56 15.44
N GLN A 194 -7.55 8.48 15.53
CA GLN A 194 -6.79 7.24 15.66
C GLN A 194 -5.94 7.32 16.93
N VAL A 195 -5.85 6.21 17.64
CA VAL A 195 -4.93 6.04 18.77
C VAL A 195 -4.00 4.86 18.48
N ILE A 196 -2.69 5.08 18.66
CA ILE A 196 -1.65 4.05 18.51
C ILE A 196 -0.96 3.88 19.86
N LEU A 197 -0.94 2.66 20.37
CA LEU A 197 -0.38 2.31 21.67
C LEU A 197 0.57 1.12 21.54
N ASN A 198 1.73 1.22 22.18
CA ASN A 198 2.73 0.16 22.36
C ASN A 198 3.34 -0.37 21.05
N THR A 199 3.34 0.40 20.00
CA THR A 199 4.12 0.10 18.78
C THR A 199 4.81 1.36 18.29
N TRP A 200 6.09 1.20 17.91
CA TRP A 200 6.91 2.30 17.39
C TRP A 200 6.92 2.35 15.87
N TYR A 201 6.42 1.29 15.22
CA TYR A 201 6.47 1.15 13.78
C TYR A 201 5.67 2.25 13.07
N GLY A 202 6.37 3.06 12.25
CA GLY A 202 5.77 4.20 11.55
C GLY A 202 4.66 3.83 10.58
N GLY A 203 4.72 2.62 10.02
CA GLY A 203 3.72 2.11 9.08
C GLY A 203 2.30 2.03 9.64
N GLU A 204 2.11 2.02 10.95
CA GLU A 204 0.77 2.09 11.57
C GLU A 204 0.10 3.44 11.29
N MET A 205 0.86 4.54 11.32
CA MET A 205 0.35 5.86 10.92
C MET A 205 0.04 5.91 9.42
N LYS A 206 0.98 5.46 8.59
CA LYS A 206 0.84 5.46 7.13
C LYS A 206 -0.37 4.67 6.68
N LYS A 207 -0.43 3.39 7.02
CA LYS A 207 -1.50 2.49 6.61
C LYS A 207 -2.81 2.73 7.36
N GLY A 208 -2.72 3.27 8.55
CA GLY A 208 -3.91 3.71 9.29
C GLY A 208 -4.68 4.77 8.53
N ILE A 209 -4.01 5.82 8.08
CA ILE A 209 -4.65 6.87 7.29
C ILE A 209 -5.07 6.36 5.91
N PHE A 210 -4.33 5.44 5.31
CA PHE A 210 -4.78 4.76 4.09
C PHE A 210 -6.13 4.05 4.30
N SER A 211 -6.29 3.36 5.42
CA SER A 211 -7.58 2.73 5.77
C SER A 211 -8.70 3.75 5.92
N ILE A 212 -8.41 4.95 6.43
CA ILE A 212 -9.38 6.05 6.50
C ILE A 212 -9.71 6.59 5.11
N MET A 213 -8.73 6.77 4.23
CA MET A 213 -8.96 7.16 2.84
C MET A 213 -9.81 6.11 2.11
N ASN A 214 -9.54 4.82 2.36
CA ASN A 214 -10.33 3.71 1.84
C ASN A 214 -11.76 3.66 2.39
N TYR A 215 -12.01 4.26 3.53
CA TYR A 215 -13.36 4.45 4.05
C TYR A 215 -14.06 5.64 3.39
N LEU A 216 -13.40 6.81 3.39
CA LEU A 216 -14.01 8.07 2.97
C LEU A 216 -14.19 8.18 1.45
N ASN A 217 -13.18 7.81 0.67
CA ASN A 217 -13.13 8.14 -0.75
C ASN A 217 -14.15 7.37 -1.60
N PRO A 218 -14.32 6.04 -1.45
CA PRO A 218 -15.36 5.37 -2.23
C PRO A 218 -16.77 5.89 -1.94
N LEU A 219 -17.04 6.32 -0.71
CA LEU A 219 -18.33 6.91 -0.33
C LEU A 219 -18.55 8.30 -0.97
N ARG A 220 -17.49 8.94 -1.44
CA ARG A 220 -17.53 10.22 -2.17
C ARG A 220 -17.42 10.06 -3.69
N GLY A 221 -17.46 8.83 -4.20
CA GLY A 221 -17.31 8.55 -5.62
C GLY A 221 -15.88 8.66 -6.14
N ILE A 222 -14.89 8.51 -5.28
CA ILE A 222 -13.46 8.50 -5.61
C ILE A 222 -12.95 7.07 -5.51
N ALA A 223 -12.35 6.54 -6.57
CA ALA A 223 -11.70 5.23 -6.50
C ALA A 223 -10.47 5.33 -5.59
N SER A 224 -10.37 4.42 -4.64
CA SER A 224 -9.24 4.35 -3.70
C SER A 224 -8.46 3.07 -3.97
N MET A 225 -7.15 3.19 -4.15
CA MET A 225 -6.37 2.15 -4.81
C MET A 225 -5.02 1.93 -4.12
N HIS A 226 -4.74 0.67 -3.82
CA HIS A 226 -3.41 0.21 -3.42
C HIS A 226 -2.64 -0.15 -4.68
N CYS A 227 -2.01 0.84 -5.28
CA CYS A 227 -1.33 0.72 -6.58
C CYS A 227 -0.19 1.72 -6.70
N SER A 228 0.72 1.46 -7.61
CA SER A 228 1.64 2.48 -8.12
C SER A 228 1.06 3.12 -9.39
N ALA A 229 1.54 4.31 -9.72
CA ALA A 229 1.08 5.05 -10.89
C ALA A 229 2.21 5.85 -11.53
N ASN A 230 2.24 5.87 -12.85
CA ASN A 230 3.14 6.70 -13.63
C ASN A 230 2.43 7.25 -14.87
N THR A 231 3.07 8.20 -15.51
CA THR A 231 2.60 8.76 -16.78
C THR A 231 3.78 8.87 -17.76
N ASP A 232 3.48 9.08 -19.05
CA ASP A 232 4.52 9.33 -20.04
C ASP A 232 5.23 10.67 -19.79
N MET A 233 6.31 10.94 -20.54
CA MET A 233 7.11 12.15 -20.37
C MET A 233 6.35 13.43 -20.72
N GLU A 234 5.24 13.32 -21.44
CA GLU A 234 4.34 14.44 -21.76
C GLU A 234 3.23 14.64 -20.72
N GLY A 235 3.09 13.72 -19.75
CA GLY A 235 2.07 13.77 -18.73
C GLY A 235 0.64 13.49 -19.23
N LYS A 236 0.48 12.72 -20.30
CA LYS A 236 -0.81 12.48 -20.97
C LYS A 236 -1.31 11.05 -20.86
N ASN A 237 -0.42 10.07 -20.71
CA ASN A 237 -0.77 8.65 -20.71
C ASN A 237 -0.45 8.02 -19.35
N THR A 238 -1.41 8.04 -18.46
CA THR A 238 -1.29 7.47 -17.12
C THR A 238 -1.61 5.99 -17.12
N ALA A 239 -0.76 5.22 -16.44
CA ALA A 239 -0.96 3.80 -16.14
C ALA A 239 -0.92 3.56 -14.64
N ILE A 240 -1.75 2.63 -14.15
CA ILE A 240 -1.77 2.20 -12.76
C ILE A 240 -1.49 0.71 -12.67
N PHE A 241 -0.71 0.35 -11.64
CA PHE A 241 -0.19 -1.00 -11.44
C PHE A 241 -0.61 -1.49 -10.06
N PHE A 242 -1.45 -2.53 -10.03
CA PHE A 242 -1.79 -3.27 -8.82
C PHE A 242 -0.91 -4.51 -8.72
N GLY A 243 -0.57 -4.92 -7.52
CA GLY A 243 0.17 -6.16 -7.33
C GLY A 243 0.60 -6.33 -5.87
N LEU A 244 0.68 -7.57 -5.45
CA LEU A 244 1.19 -7.94 -4.13
C LEU A 244 2.72 -7.97 -4.13
N SER A 245 3.32 -8.15 -2.95
CA SER A 245 4.77 -8.26 -2.81
C SER A 245 5.33 -9.37 -3.72
N GLY A 246 6.44 -9.08 -4.40
CA GLY A 246 7.11 -10.03 -5.29
C GLY A 246 6.55 -10.16 -6.70
N THR A 247 5.52 -9.39 -7.06
CA THR A 247 4.93 -9.40 -8.42
C THR A 247 5.63 -8.46 -9.40
N GLY A 248 6.52 -7.61 -8.91
CA GLY A 248 7.25 -6.64 -9.74
C GLY A 248 6.62 -5.26 -9.80
N LYS A 249 5.66 -4.94 -8.94
CA LYS A 249 4.96 -3.65 -8.92
C LYS A 249 5.91 -2.46 -8.95
N THR A 250 6.86 -2.38 -8.03
CA THR A 250 7.82 -1.28 -7.94
C THR A 250 8.76 -1.25 -9.15
N THR A 251 9.32 -2.40 -9.52
CA THR A 251 10.26 -2.51 -10.64
C THR A 251 9.64 -2.13 -11.97
N LEU A 252 8.41 -2.57 -12.22
CA LEU A 252 7.72 -2.35 -13.51
C LEU A 252 7.10 -0.96 -13.62
N SER A 253 6.70 -0.35 -12.51
CA SER A 253 6.19 1.02 -12.50
C SER A 253 7.30 2.08 -12.52
N THR A 254 8.52 1.71 -12.13
CA THR A 254 9.71 2.55 -12.24
C THR A 254 10.34 2.33 -13.60
N ASP A 255 10.20 3.30 -14.48
CA ASP A 255 10.71 3.27 -15.85
C ASP A 255 11.36 4.63 -16.16
N PRO A 256 12.63 4.68 -16.60
CA PRO A 256 13.29 5.93 -16.93
C PRO A 256 12.61 6.72 -18.06
N LYS A 257 11.74 6.07 -18.83
CA LYS A 257 10.92 6.69 -19.89
C LYS A 257 9.59 7.24 -19.37
N ARG A 258 9.31 7.12 -18.07
CA ARG A 258 8.04 7.54 -17.49
C ARG A 258 8.25 8.42 -16.27
N LEU A 259 7.24 9.22 -15.93
CA LEU A 259 7.23 10.10 -14.75
C LEU A 259 6.41 9.47 -13.64
N LEU A 260 6.99 9.34 -12.44
CA LEU A 260 6.33 8.77 -11.29
C LEU A 260 5.25 9.72 -10.74
N ILE A 261 4.04 9.20 -10.52
CA ILE A 261 2.99 9.86 -9.74
C ILE A 261 3.12 9.44 -8.28
N GLY A 262 3.24 8.15 -8.03
CA GLY A 262 3.49 7.58 -6.72
C GLY A 262 3.70 6.07 -6.76
N ASP A 263 4.18 5.51 -5.65
CA ASP A 263 4.60 4.11 -5.61
C ASP A 263 3.60 3.15 -4.96
N ASP A 264 2.59 3.63 -4.20
CA ASP A 264 1.82 2.72 -3.34
C ASP A 264 0.32 3.03 -3.18
N GLU A 265 -0.07 4.29 -2.95
CA GLU A 265 -1.44 4.66 -2.56
C GLU A 265 -1.98 5.82 -3.41
N HIS A 266 -3.08 5.58 -4.10
CA HIS A 266 -3.65 6.56 -5.02
C HIS A 266 -5.17 6.66 -4.91
N GLY A 267 -5.69 7.82 -5.27
CA GLY A 267 -7.09 8.05 -5.59
C GLY A 267 -7.27 8.34 -7.07
N TRP A 268 -8.46 8.10 -7.57
CA TRP A 268 -8.88 8.48 -8.91
C TRP A 268 -10.24 9.16 -8.84
N ASP A 269 -10.23 10.46 -9.02
CA ASP A 269 -11.42 11.31 -9.00
C ASP A 269 -11.80 11.79 -10.42
N ASP A 270 -12.67 12.77 -10.49
CA ASP A 270 -13.12 13.31 -11.78
C ASP A 270 -12.05 14.11 -12.53
N GLU A 271 -10.97 14.50 -11.88
CA GLU A 271 -9.85 15.23 -12.50
C GLU A 271 -8.72 14.29 -12.96
N GLY A 272 -8.61 13.09 -12.40
CA GLY A 272 -7.58 12.13 -12.75
C GLY A 272 -7.05 11.36 -11.55
N VAL A 273 -5.87 10.75 -11.74
CA VAL A 273 -5.17 9.96 -10.71
C VAL A 273 -4.29 10.86 -9.86
N PHE A 274 -4.32 10.66 -8.56
CA PHE A 274 -3.49 11.42 -7.63
C PHE A 274 -2.95 10.54 -6.50
N ASN A 275 -1.73 10.85 -6.06
CA ASN A 275 -1.08 10.19 -4.95
C ASN A 275 -1.68 10.65 -3.62
N TYR A 276 -1.87 9.74 -2.68
CA TYR A 276 -2.25 10.10 -1.30
C TYR A 276 -1.07 10.63 -0.51
N GLU A 277 0.14 10.24 -0.87
CA GLU A 277 1.34 10.39 -0.08
C GLU A 277 2.26 11.50 -0.60
N GLY A 278 3.15 11.97 0.29
CA GLY A 278 4.19 12.94 -0.05
C GLY A 278 5.56 12.32 -0.29
N GLY A 279 5.68 11.02 -0.22
CA GLY A 279 6.94 10.30 -0.36
C GLY A 279 6.77 8.83 -0.65
N CYS A 280 7.87 8.10 -0.56
CA CYS A 280 7.95 6.67 -0.83
C CYS A 280 8.43 5.90 0.39
N TYR A 281 7.96 4.66 0.52
CA TYR A 281 8.30 3.77 1.63
C TYR A 281 8.72 2.41 1.06
N ALA A 282 10.01 2.24 0.85
CA ALA A 282 10.56 1.10 0.13
C ALA A 282 11.21 0.07 1.06
N LYS A 283 11.13 -1.21 0.70
CA LYS A 283 11.94 -2.27 1.31
C LYS A 283 13.39 -2.12 0.86
N VAL A 284 14.32 -2.32 1.78
CA VAL A 284 15.76 -2.20 1.51
C VAL A 284 16.55 -3.47 1.84
N ILE A 285 15.87 -4.56 2.19
CA ILE A 285 16.55 -5.85 2.36
C ILE A 285 17.21 -6.26 1.04
N ASN A 286 18.49 -6.61 1.09
CA ASN A 286 19.29 -6.95 -0.09
C ASN A 286 19.31 -5.86 -1.18
N LEU A 287 19.13 -4.60 -0.80
CA LEU A 287 19.17 -3.50 -1.74
C LEU A 287 20.50 -3.46 -2.48
N ASP A 288 20.41 -3.41 -3.80
CA ASP A 288 21.56 -3.35 -4.70
C ASP A 288 21.49 -2.10 -5.57
N LYS A 289 22.57 -1.34 -5.58
CA LYS A 289 22.68 -0.07 -6.30
C LYS A 289 22.49 -0.21 -7.80
N GLU A 290 22.96 -1.31 -8.38
CA GLU A 290 22.88 -1.54 -9.82
C GLU A 290 21.46 -1.93 -10.26
N SER A 291 20.78 -2.73 -9.44
CA SER A 291 19.42 -3.21 -9.74
C SER A 291 18.33 -2.18 -9.44
N GLU A 292 18.51 -1.40 -8.38
CA GLU A 292 17.51 -0.45 -7.87
C GLU A 292 18.16 0.91 -7.57
N PRO A 293 18.70 1.58 -8.62
CA PRO A 293 19.45 2.81 -8.44
C PRO A 293 18.63 3.96 -7.86
N ASP A 294 17.35 4.06 -8.20
CA ASP A 294 16.47 5.14 -7.72
C ASP A 294 16.27 5.07 -6.21
N ILE A 295 16.01 3.88 -5.67
CA ILE A 295 15.85 3.69 -4.23
C ILE A 295 17.18 3.93 -3.52
N TYR A 296 18.27 3.35 -4.03
CA TYR A 296 19.59 3.53 -3.43
C TYR A 296 20.01 5.01 -3.36
N ASN A 297 19.84 5.73 -4.45
CA ASN A 297 20.20 7.15 -4.53
C ASN A 297 19.27 8.07 -3.71
N ALA A 298 18.07 7.60 -3.39
CA ALA A 298 17.15 8.30 -2.50
C ALA A 298 17.54 8.19 -1.02
N ILE A 299 18.42 7.25 -0.67
CA ILE A 299 18.95 7.08 0.70
C ILE A 299 20.07 8.09 0.92
N ARG A 300 19.68 9.27 1.35
CA ARG A 300 20.55 10.42 1.61
C ARG A 300 19.98 11.25 2.75
N ARG A 301 20.55 12.40 3.05
CA ARG A 301 20.00 13.31 4.05
C ARG A 301 18.51 13.52 3.83
N ASP A 302 17.72 13.53 4.90
CA ASP A 302 16.26 13.58 4.98
C ASP A 302 15.55 12.24 4.75
N ALA A 303 16.18 11.22 4.20
CA ALA A 303 15.64 9.87 4.23
C ALA A 303 15.77 9.27 5.65
N LEU A 304 14.83 8.38 5.99
CA LEU A 304 14.80 7.69 7.28
C LEU A 304 14.79 6.17 7.04
N LEU A 305 15.86 5.51 7.49
CA LEU A 305 15.97 4.06 7.48
C LEU A 305 15.38 3.47 8.76
N GLU A 306 14.79 2.30 8.66
CA GLU A 306 14.20 1.57 9.77
C GLU A 306 14.75 0.15 9.83
N ASN A 307 15.34 -0.19 11.01
CA ASN A 307 15.77 -1.55 11.36
C ASN A 307 16.91 -2.13 10.50
N VAL A 308 17.64 -1.31 9.79
CA VAL A 308 18.85 -1.78 9.10
C VAL A 308 20.01 -1.92 10.10
N THR A 309 20.94 -2.80 9.79
CA THR A 309 22.16 -2.95 10.58
C THR A 309 23.19 -1.94 10.11
N VAL A 310 23.70 -1.16 11.05
CA VAL A 310 24.70 -0.10 10.81
C VAL A 310 25.84 -0.28 11.81
N ASP A 311 27.08 -0.32 11.31
CA ASP A 311 28.25 -0.43 12.18
C ASP A 311 28.63 0.92 12.83
N ALA A 312 29.69 0.89 13.66
CA ALA A 312 30.16 2.09 14.37
C ALA A 312 30.66 3.20 13.41
N ALA A 313 31.07 2.85 12.19
CA ALA A 313 31.50 3.80 11.17
C ALA A 313 30.33 4.35 10.32
N GLY A 314 29.11 3.88 10.57
CA GLY A 314 27.94 4.29 9.82
C GLY A 314 27.69 3.46 8.55
N LYS A 315 28.45 2.39 8.32
CA LYS A 315 28.27 1.53 7.16
C LYS A 315 27.04 0.65 7.31
N ILE A 316 26.21 0.62 6.26
CA ILE A 316 24.95 -0.13 6.23
C ILE A 316 25.21 -1.52 5.65
N ASP A 317 24.66 -2.56 6.29
CA ASP A 317 24.56 -3.90 5.76
C ASP A 317 23.10 -4.20 5.37
N PHE A 318 22.79 -4.00 4.10
CA PHE A 318 21.42 -4.24 3.58
C PHE A 318 21.04 -5.72 3.52
N ALA A 319 22.02 -6.63 3.59
CA ALA A 319 21.76 -8.08 3.55
C ALA A 319 21.42 -8.66 4.92
N ASP A 320 21.75 -7.94 6.00
CA ASP A 320 21.51 -8.42 7.35
C ASP A 320 20.01 -8.37 7.69
N LYS A 321 19.49 -9.52 8.02
CA LYS A 321 18.09 -9.73 8.43
C LYS A 321 17.96 -10.22 9.87
N SER A 322 19.00 -10.03 10.68
CA SER A 322 18.99 -10.44 12.08
C SER A 322 17.93 -9.74 12.92
N VAL A 323 17.61 -8.48 12.60
CA VAL A 323 16.52 -7.73 13.23
C VAL A 323 15.20 -8.07 12.58
N THR A 324 15.11 -7.94 11.25
CA THR A 324 13.92 -8.21 10.45
C THR A 324 14.27 -8.33 8.97
N GLU A 325 13.46 -9.05 8.22
CA GLU A 325 13.48 -9.00 6.75
C GLU A 325 12.75 -7.77 6.20
N ASN A 326 11.97 -7.08 7.04
CA ASN A 326 11.17 -5.90 6.67
C ASN A 326 11.91 -4.59 6.95
N THR A 327 13.18 -4.53 6.58
CA THR A 327 13.92 -3.27 6.64
C THR A 327 13.37 -2.27 5.62
N ARG A 328 13.29 -1.00 6.02
CA ARG A 328 12.61 0.03 5.22
C ARG A 328 13.41 1.31 5.12
N VAL A 329 13.10 2.10 4.11
CA VAL A 329 13.45 3.51 4.00
C VAL A 329 12.23 4.32 3.62
N SER A 330 12.03 5.47 4.27
CA SER A 330 11.10 6.51 3.83
C SER A 330 11.88 7.73 3.33
N TYR A 331 11.39 8.35 2.27
CA TYR A 331 11.98 9.57 1.73
C TYR A 331 10.91 10.42 1.04
N PRO A 332 11.11 11.75 1.00
CA PRO A 332 10.18 12.61 0.27
C PRO A 332 10.27 12.33 -1.24
N ILE A 333 9.15 12.49 -1.94
CA ILE A 333 9.06 12.09 -3.35
C ILE A 333 10.07 12.79 -4.26
N TYR A 334 10.50 14.01 -3.91
CA TYR A 334 11.50 14.76 -4.70
C TYR A 334 12.92 14.18 -4.62
N HIS A 335 13.16 13.13 -3.81
CA HIS A 335 14.39 12.35 -3.90
C HIS A 335 14.45 11.49 -5.17
N ILE A 336 13.32 11.30 -5.85
CA ILE A 336 13.23 10.66 -7.16
C ILE A 336 13.28 11.75 -8.25
N ASN A 337 14.14 11.56 -9.24
CA ASN A 337 14.35 12.57 -10.28
C ASN A 337 13.19 12.67 -11.28
N ASN A 338 12.67 11.53 -11.73
CA ASN A 338 11.62 11.45 -12.75
C ASN A 338 10.23 11.46 -12.12
N ILE A 339 9.81 12.59 -11.54
CA ILE A 339 8.47 12.76 -10.99
C ILE A 339 7.61 13.67 -11.87
N VAL A 340 6.33 13.41 -11.89
CA VAL A 340 5.36 14.20 -12.66
C VAL A 340 5.24 15.63 -12.14
N LYS A 341 4.93 16.57 -13.03
CA LYS A 341 4.59 17.97 -12.70
C LYS A 341 3.19 18.30 -13.23
N PRO A 342 2.27 18.84 -12.42
CA PRO A 342 2.40 19.09 -10.98
C PRO A 342 2.63 17.82 -10.18
N VAL A 343 3.32 17.96 -9.04
CA VAL A 343 3.79 16.81 -8.25
C VAL A 343 2.61 15.94 -7.79
N SER A 344 2.76 14.63 -7.97
CA SER A 344 1.83 13.60 -7.49
C SER A 344 0.43 13.65 -8.09
N LYS A 345 0.24 14.30 -9.22
CA LYS A 345 -1.02 14.34 -9.97
C LYS A 345 -0.80 13.96 -11.43
N GLY A 346 -1.70 13.18 -11.99
CA GLY A 346 -1.72 12.83 -13.41
C GLY A 346 -3.13 12.87 -13.98
N PRO A 347 -3.27 12.78 -15.30
CA PRO A 347 -4.58 12.65 -15.95
C PRO A 347 -5.22 11.31 -15.63
N HIS A 348 -6.42 11.08 -16.17
CA HIS A 348 -7.11 9.79 -16.06
C HIS A 348 -6.22 8.65 -16.58
N ALA A 349 -6.28 7.50 -15.91
CA ALA A 349 -5.56 6.32 -16.36
C ALA A 349 -6.25 5.69 -17.57
N HIS A 350 -5.47 5.32 -18.58
CA HIS A 350 -5.95 4.58 -19.74
C HIS A 350 -5.58 3.10 -19.69
N GLN A 351 -4.55 2.74 -18.95
CA GLN A 351 -4.12 1.36 -18.73
C GLN A 351 -4.15 1.02 -17.26
N VAL A 352 -4.87 -0.05 -16.94
CA VAL A 352 -4.94 -0.62 -15.60
C VAL A 352 -4.31 -2.00 -15.65
N ILE A 353 -3.23 -2.19 -14.91
CA ILE A 353 -2.43 -3.40 -14.98
C ILE A 353 -2.49 -4.12 -13.63
N PHE A 354 -2.98 -5.35 -13.64
CA PHE A 354 -2.97 -6.26 -12.49
C PHE A 354 -1.77 -7.19 -12.62
N LEU A 355 -0.81 -7.06 -11.72
CA LEU A 355 0.37 -7.91 -11.67
C LEU A 355 0.12 -9.12 -10.78
N SER A 356 0.46 -10.29 -11.28
CA SER A 356 0.33 -11.55 -10.57
C SER A 356 1.59 -12.39 -10.83
N ALA A 357 2.12 -13.05 -9.81
CA ALA A 357 3.19 -14.01 -9.99
C ALA A 357 2.60 -15.41 -9.80
N ASP A 358 2.25 -16.07 -10.90
CA ASP A 358 1.64 -17.40 -10.88
C ASP A 358 2.71 -18.47 -10.73
N ALA A 359 2.67 -19.24 -9.65
CA ALA A 359 3.57 -20.38 -9.43
C ALA A 359 2.99 -21.72 -9.93
N PHE A 360 1.77 -21.71 -10.45
CA PHE A 360 1.12 -22.92 -11.00
C PHE A 360 1.46 -23.17 -12.47
N GLY A 361 2.00 -22.16 -13.17
CA GLY A 361 2.33 -22.26 -14.58
C GLY A 361 1.13 -22.22 -15.52
N VAL A 362 0.05 -21.59 -15.11
CA VAL A 362 -1.25 -21.61 -15.80
C VAL A 362 -1.56 -20.31 -16.51
N LEU A 363 -1.36 -19.17 -15.84
CA LEU A 363 -1.80 -17.88 -16.36
C LEU A 363 -0.94 -17.43 -17.54
N PRO A 364 -1.58 -16.90 -18.61
CA PRO A 364 -0.83 -16.28 -19.70
C PRO A 364 0.04 -15.12 -19.20
N PRO A 365 1.17 -14.81 -19.87
CA PRO A 365 1.98 -13.64 -19.55
C PRO A 365 1.21 -12.34 -19.61
N VAL A 366 0.19 -12.25 -20.48
CA VAL A 366 -0.74 -11.13 -20.54
C VAL A 366 -2.12 -11.61 -20.99
N SER A 367 -3.14 -11.07 -20.35
CA SER A 367 -4.54 -11.27 -20.71
C SER A 367 -5.25 -9.92 -20.80
N ILE A 368 -6.03 -9.72 -21.85
CA ILE A 368 -6.87 -8.54 -22.04
C ILE A 368 -8.22 -8.82 -21.39
N LEU A 369 -8.58 -8.01 -20.39
CA LEU A 369 -9.78 -8.27 -19.57
C LEU A 369 -10.97 -7.44 -20.06
N SER A 370 -12.18 -8.06 -20.04
CA SER A 370 -13.44 -7.32 -20.12
C SER A 370 -13.67 -6.54 -18.82
N SER A 371 -14.62 -5.60 -18.80
CA SER A 371 -14.99 -4.86 -17.58
C SER A 371 -15.40 -5.79 -16.45
N GLU A 372 -16.18 -6.82 -16.74
CA GLU A 372 -16.62 -7.79 -15.74
C GLU A 372 -15.46 -8.68 -15.24
N GLN A 373 -14.59 -9.10 -16.14
CA GLN A 373 -13.36 -9.81 -15.75
C GLN A 373 -12.44 -8.91 -14.92
N ALA A 374 -12.31 -7.64 -15.26
CA ALA A 374 -11.52 -6.69 -14.47
C ALA A 374 -12.00 -6.64 -13.02
N LYS A 375 -13.30 -6.55 -12.78
CA LYS A 375 -13.89 -6.60 -11.43
C LYS A 375 -13.59 -7.93 -10.74
N TYR A 376 -13.79 -9.05 -11.41
CA TYR A 376 -13.59 -10.38 -10.84
C TYR A 376 -12.14 -10.60 -10.39
N TYR A 377 -11.17 -10.31 -11.26
CA TYR A 377 -9.75 -10.54 -10.97
C TYR A 377 -9.16 -9.47 -10.04
N PHE A 378 -9.70 -8.27 -10.04
CA PHE A 378 -9.40 -7.26 -9.04
C PHE A 378 -9.86 -7.70 -7.63
N LEU A 379 -11.07 -8.20 -7.51
CA LEU A 379 -11.59 -8.77 -6.26
C LEU A 379 -10.78 -9.97 -5.79
N SER A 380 -10.32 -10.80 -6.70
CA SER A 380 -9.49 -11.97 -6.36
C SER A 380 -8.12 -11.57 -5.83
N GLY A 381 -7.44 -10.62 -6.46
CA GLY A 381 -6.13 -10.13 -6.02
C GLY A 381 -5.11 -11.25 -5.88
N PHE A 382 -4.95 -12.05 -6.94
CA PHE A 382 -4.20 -13.31 -6.91
C PHE A 382 -2.70 -13.11 -7.10
N THR A 383 -1.92 -13.84 -6.31
CA THR A 383 -0.54 -14.21 -6.59
C THR A 383 -0.26 -15.59 -5.99
N ALA A 384 0.88 -16.18 -6.27
CA ALA A 384 1.25 -17.46 -5.68
C ALA A 384 2.73 -17.48 -5.30
N LYS A 385 3.05 -18.28 -4.28
CA LYS A 385 4.43 -18.54 -3.85
C LYS A 385 4.89 -19.87 -4.39
N LEU A 386 6.11 -19.92 -4.94
CA LEU A 386 6.73 -21.15 -5.40
C LEU A 386 7.14 -22.01 -4.20
N ALA A 387 7.06 -23.33 -4.33
CA ALA A 387 7.58 -24.28 -3.35
C ALA A 387 9.06 -23.99 -3.01
N GLY A 388 9.40 -24.01 -1.72
CA GLY A 388 10.77 -23.80 -1.24
C GLY A 388 11.21 -22.33 -1.16
N THR A 389 10.37 -21.35 -1.50
CA THR A 389 10.71 -19.91 -1.41
C THR A 389 10.62 -19.37 0.00
N GLU A 390 9.80 -19.99 0.84
CA GLU A 390 9.65 -19.65 2.26
C GLU A 390 9.60 -20.93 3.10
N ARG A 391 9.96 -20.81 4.37
CA ARG A 391 9.89 -21.95 5.30
C ARG A 391 8.46 -22.45 5.42
N GLY A 392 8.27 -23.77 5.16
CA GLY A 392 6.96 -24.41 5.21
C GLY A 392 6.17 -24.40 3.91
N ILE A 393 6.67 -23.75 2.85
CA ILE A 393 6.06 -23.78 1.51
C ILE A 393 6.64 -24.98 0.76
N THR A 394 5.88 -26.07 0.67
CA THR A 394 6.28 -27.35 0.03
C THR A 394 5.67 -27.54 -1.36
N GLU A 395 4.65 -26.76 -1.69
CA GLU A 395 3.94 -26.78 -2.99
C GLU A 395 3.55 -25.35 -3.38
N PRO A 396 3.17 -25.08 -4.64
CA PRO A 396 2.66 -23.78 -5.04
C PRO A 396 1.47 -23.37 -4.17
N THR A 397 1.58 -22.23 -3.49
CA THR A 397 0.57 -21.74 -2.54
C THR A 397 -0.03 -20.45 -3.03
N PRO A 398 -1.36 -20.39 -3.30
CA PRO A 398 -2.02 -19.17 -3.73
C PRO A 398 -2.21 -18.20 -2.57
N THR A 399 -2.13 -16.93 -2.88
CA THR A 399 -2.54 -15.82 -2.02
C THR A 399 -3.61 -15.03 -2.74
N PHE A 400 -4.76 -14.86 -2.10
CA PHE A 400 -5.84 -14.01 -2.59
C PHE A 400 -6.03 -12.84 -1.64
N SER A 401 -5.74 -11.65 -2.11
CA SER A 401 -5.91 -10.41 -1.34
C SER A 401 -6.84 -9.47 -2.10
N ALA A 402 -8.07 -9.35 -1.66
CA ALA A 402 -9.10 -8.56 -2.33
C ALA A 402 -8.58 -7.16 -2.69
N CYS A 403 -8.79 -6.75 -3.93
CA CYS A 403 -8.35 -5.47 -4.47
C CYS A 403 -6.85 -5.22 -4.33
N PHE A 404 -6.04 -6.27 -4.22
CA PHE A 404 -4.60 -6.24 -3.95
C PHE A 404 -4.21 -5.49 -2.67
N GLY A 405 -5.13 -5.40 -1.71
CA GLY A 405 -4.93 -4.65 -0.47
C GLY A 405 -5.94 -4.98 0.62
N ALA A 406 -6.35 -6.24 0.77
CA ALA A 406 -7.41 -6.66 1.70
C ALA A 406 -7.22 -6.13 3.14
N ALA A 407 -5.99 -6.08 3.63
CA ALA A 407 -5.67 -5.60 4.97
C ALA A 407 -6.08 -4.14 5.23
N PHE A 408 -6.30 -3.36 4.18
CA PHE A 408 -6.57 -1.92 4.27
C PHE A 408 -7.99 -1.55 3.85
N LEU A 409 -8.80 -2.51 3.43
CA LEU A 409 -10.16 -2.26 2.98
C LEU A 409 -11.08 -2.06 4.18
N SER A 410 -11.70 -0.90 4.28
CA SER A 410 -12.62 -0.53 5.36
C SER A 410 -14.09 -0.74 4.98
N LEU A 411 -14.38 -0.81 3.68
CA LEU A 411 -15.70 -1.09 3.09
C LEU A 411 -15.69 -2.46 2.42
N HIS A 412 -16.86 -2.96 2.06
CA HIS A 412 -16.97 -4.22 1.31
C HIS A 412 -16.14 -4.13 0.01
N PRO A 413 -15.36 -5.16 -0.35
CA PRO A 413 -14.46 -5.11 -1.51
C PRO A 413 -15.11 -4.76 -2.84
N THR A 414 -16.39 -5.15 -3.06
CA THR A 414 -17.14 -4.82 -4.27
C THR A 414 -17.28 -3.31 -4.49
N LYS A 415 -17.25 -2.52 -3.42
CA LYS A 415 -17.33 -1.05 -3.53
C LYS A 415 -16.11 -0.47 -4.23
N TYR A 416 -14.94 -1.01 -3.96
CA TYR A 416 -13.69 -0.58 -4.61
C TYR A 416 -13.64 -0.98 -6.08
N ALA A 417 -14.09 -2.19 -6.39
CA ALA A 417 -14.18 -2.68 -7.77
C ALA A 417 -15.17 -1.86 -8.61
N GLU A 418 -16.31 -1.52 -8.05
CA GLU A 418 -17.32 -0.66 -8.71
C GLU A 418 -16.76 0.72 -9.03
N GLU A 419 -16.12 1.38 -8.05
CA GLU A 419 -15.58 2.72 -8.26
C GLU A 419 -14.42 2.73 -9.27
N LEU A 420 -13.55 1.73 -9.23
CA LEU A 420 -12.45 1.59 -10.20
C LEU A 420 -13.01 1.46 -11.63
N VAL A 421 -13.94 0.55 -11.84
CA VAL A 421 -14.48 0.27 -13.17
C VAL A 421 -15.36 1.41 -13.68
N LYS A 422 -16.07 2.12 -12.82
CA LYS A 422 -16.77 3.37 -13.22
C LYS A 422 -15.80 4.40 -13.81
N LYS A 423 -14.64 4.60 -13.17
CA LYS A 423 -13.62 5.51 -13.67
C LYS A 423 -13.04 5.03 -15.00
N MET A 424 -12.78 3.72 -15.11
CA MET A 424 -12.28 3.11 -16.34
C MET A 424 -13.25 3.28 -17.52
N GLU A 425 -14.51 2.95 -17.32
CA GLU A 425 -15.56 3.03 -18.35
C GLU A 425 -15.75 4.46 -18.85
N ARG A 426 -15.69 5.42 -17.94
CA ARG A 426 -15.88 6.85 -18.25
C ARG A 426 -14.85 7.37 -19.26
N VAL A 427 -13.64 6.85 -19.24
CA VAL A 427 -12.52 7.30 -20.09
C VAL A 427 -12.10 6.25 -21.12
N GLY A 428 -12.78 5.12 -21.17
CA GLY A 428 -12.42 4.02 -22.07
C GLY A 428 -11.12 3.31 -21.71
N ALA A 429 -10.75 3.29 -20.43
CA ALA A 429 -9.56 2.60 -19.95
C ALA A 429 -9.71 1.08 -20.09
N LYS A 430 -8.59 0.41 -20.32
CA LYS A 430 -8.51 -1.05 -20.47
C LYS A 430 -7.75 -1.68 -19.32
N ALA A 431 -8.14 -2.89 -18.95
CA ALA A 431 -7.48 -3.67 -17.91
C ALA A 431 -6.76 -4.87 -18.51
N TYR A 432 -5.60 -5.18 -17.94
CA TYR A 432 -4.74 -6.29 -18.34
C TYR A 432 -4.27 -7.05 -17.10
N LEU A 433 -4.31 -8.38 -17.18
CA LEU A 433 -3.70 -9.24 -16.16
C LEU A 433 -2.34 -9.67 -16.69
N VAL A 434 -1.27 -9.28 -16.01
CA VAL A 434 0.11 -9.58 -16.41
C VAL A 434 0.71 -10.55 -15.41
N ASN A 435 1.09 -11.73 -15.90
CA ASN A 435 1.76 -12.76 -15.10
C ASN A 435 3.27 -12.59 -15.16
N THR A 436 3.88 -12.25 -14.03
CA THR A 436 5.34 -12.13 -13.87
C THR A 436 5.95 -13.38 -13.23
N GLY A 437 5.18 -14.43 -13.08
CA GLY A 437 5.56 -15.69 -12.44
C GLY A 437 6.18 -16.70 -13.40
N TRP A 438 5.76 -17.95 -13.27
CA TRP A 438 6.31 -19.12 -13.95
C TRP A 438 5.37 -19.64 -15.02
N ASN A 439 5.92 -20.39 -15.96
CA ASN A 439 5.17 -21.11 -16.99
C ASN A 439 5.55 -22.59 -17.04
N GLY A 440 5.12 -23.32 -18.05
CA GLY A 440 5.34 -24.76 -18.19
C GLY A 440 6.80 -25.18 -18.32
N THR A 441 7.72 -24.24 -18.59
CA THR A 441 9.16 -24.53 -18.61
C THR A 441 9.76 -24.70 -17.20
N GLY A 442 9.00 -24.38 -16.15
CA GLY A 442 9.50 -24.35 -14.77
C GLY A 442 10.40 -23.15 -14.47
N LYS A 443 10.54 -22.23 -15.42
CA LYS A 443 11.30 -20.98 -15.26
C LYS A 443 10.36 -19.80 -15.15
N ARG A 444 10.81 -18.78 -14.44
CA ARG A 444 10.11 -17.51 -14.35
C ARG A 444 10.16 -16.80 -15.70
N ILE A 445 9.03 -16.18 -16.08
CA ILE A 445 8.95 -15.34 -17.29
C ILE A 445 10.02 -14.25 -17.19
N SER A 446 10.80 -14.05 -18.24
CA SER A 446 11.93 -13.12 -18.22
C SER A 446 11.46 -11.68 -18.01
N ILE A 447 12.29 -10.89 -17.33
CA ILE A 447 12.00 -9.47 -17.16
C ILE A 447 11.98 -8.72 -18.49
N ARG A 448 12.76 -9.20 -19.47
CA ARG A 448 12.78 -8.68 -20.83
C ARG A 448 11.41 -8.84 -21.51
N ASP A 449 10.84 -10.05 -21.46
CA ASP A 449 9.53 -10.33 -22.04
C ASP A 449 8.42 -9.56 -21.30
N THR A 450 8.49 -9.50 -19.97
CA THR A 450 7.54 -8.72 -19.18
C THR A 450 7.59 -7.23 -19.52
N ARG A 451 8.78 -6.64 -19.68
CA ARG A 451 8.90 -5.24 -20.11
C ARG A 451 8.39 -5.02 -21.52
N GLY A 452 8.64 -5.96 -22.44
CA GLY A 452 8.07 -5.91 -23.79
C GLY A 452 6.55 -5.92 -23.78
N ILE A 453 5.95 -6.72 -22.89
CA ILE A 453 4.49 -6.76 -22.69
C ILE A 453 3.99 -5.42 -22.15
N ILE A 454 4.64 -4.88 -21.13
CA ILE A 454 4.25 -3.57 -20.55
C ILE A 454 4.37 -2.47 -21.61
N ASP A 455 5.45 -2.44 -22.39
CA ASP A 455 5.62 -1.48 -23.49
C ASP A 455 4.48 -1.59 -24.52
N ALA A 456 4.08 -2.82 -24.89
CA ALA A 456 2.97 -3.06 -25.82
C ALA A 456 1.60 -2.62 -25.25
N ILE A 457 1.41 -2.72 -23.94
CA ILE A 457 0.22 -2.17 -23.26
C ILE A 457 0.24 -0.65 -23.33
N LEU A 458 1.38 -0.03 -22.99
CA LEU A 458 1.49 1.42 -22.87
C LEU A 458 1.45 2.14 -24.21
N ASP A 459 2.00 1.55 -25.27
CA ASP A 459 1.98 2.15 -26.62
C ASP A 459 0.73 1.78 -27.44
N GLY A 460 -0.12 0.90 -26.91
CA GLY A 460 -1.36 0.45 -27.54
C GLY A 460 -1.19 -0.63 -28.61
N SER A 461 0.00 -1.14 -28.86
CA SER A 461 0.23 -2.18 -29.88
C SER A 461 -0.47 -3.49 -29.53
N ILE A 462 -0.68 -3.80 -28.25
CA ILE A 462 -1.43 -4.97 -27.81
C ILE A 462 -2.89 -4.96 -28.33
N ASP A 463 -3.49 -3.79 -28.46
CA ASP A 463 -4.88 -3.66 -28.90
C ASP A 463 -5.07 -3.90 -30.40
N LYS A 464 -3.97 -3.89 -31.15
CA LYS A 464 -3.94 -4.15 -32.60
C LYS A 464 -3.45 -5.55 -32.93
N ALA A 465 -2.98 -6.30 -31.93
CA ALA A 465 -2.46 -7.66 -32.11
C ALA A 465 -3.60 -8.64 -32.39
N PRO A 466 -3.35 -9.69 -33.20
CA PRO A 466 -4.28 -10.79 -33.32
C PRO A 466 -4.39 -11.51 -31.98
N THR A 467 -5.59 -12.02 -31.66
CA THR A 467 -5.91 -12.63 -30.37
C THR A 467 -6.52 -14.00 -30.52
N LYS A 468 -6.46 -14.77 -29.43
CA LYS A 468 -7.22 -16.01 -29.23
C LYS A 468 -7.74 -16.09 -27.79
N VAL A 469 -8.62 -17.04 -27.51
CA VAL A 469 -9.20 -17.26 -26.18
C VAL A 469 -8.61 -18.51 -25.55
N ILE A 470 -8.19 -18.40 -24.29
CA ILE A 470 -7.64 -19.50 -23.49
C ILE A 470 -8.78 -20.23 -22.76
N PRO A 471 -8.80 -21.58 -22.77
CA PRO A 471 -9.83 -22.36 -22.07
C PRO A 471 -9.86 -22.10 -20.54
N TYR A 472 -10.98 -22.43 -19.93
CA TYR A 472 -11.31 -22.33 -18.51
C TYR A 472 -11.42 -20.90 -17.99
N PHE A 473 -10.42 -20.05 -18.19
CA PHE A 473 -10.41 -18.65 -17.78
C PHE A 473 -11.08 -17.72 -18.80
N ASN A 474 -11.22 -18.17 -20.03
CA ASN A 474 -11.75 -17.37 -21.13
C ASN A 474 -11.01 -16.05 -21.34
N PHE A 475 -9.73 -16.04 -21.05
CA PHE A 475 -8.89 -14.87 -21.27
C PHE A 475 -8.61 -14.66 -22.76
N VAL A 476 -8.73 -13.43 -23.19
CA VAL A 476 -8.29 -13.00 -24.50
C VAL A 476 -6.79 -12.69 -24.42
N VAL A 477 -6.00 -13.40 -25.20
CA VAL A 477 -4.55 -13.25 -25.22
C VAL A 477 -4.06 -12.90 -26.61
N PRO A 478 -3.01 -12.03 -26.73
CA PRO A 478 -2.38 -11.78 -28.03
C PRO A 478 -1.62 -13.01 -28.49
N THR A 479 -1.53 -13.22 -29.81
CA THR A 479 -0.74 -14.30 -30.39
C THR A 479 0.66 -13.86 -30.79
N GLU A 480 0.87 -12.56 -30.90
CA GLU A 480 2.18 -11.92 -31.16
C GLU A 480 2.24 -10.52 -30.55
N LEU A 481 3.38 -10.12 -30.07
CA LEU A 481 3.67 -8.75 -29.59
C LEU A 481 5.10 -8.35 -29.98
N PRO A 482 5.33 -7.08 -30.28
CA PRO A 482 6.68 -6.58 -30.60
C PRO A 482 7.68 -6.87 -29.45
N GLY A 483 8.81 -7.44 -29.78
CA GLY A 483 9.89 -7.69 -28.81
C GLY A 483 9.63 -8.76 -27.75
N VAL A 484 8.54 -9.53 -27.88
CA VAL A 484 8.17 -10.62 -26.98
C VAL A 484 8.23 -11.94 -27.72
N ASP A 485 8.77 -12.98 -27.06
CA ASP A 485 8.78 -14.33 -27.61
C ASP A 485 7.33 -14.83 -27.79
N PRO A 486 6.85 -15.09 -29.00
CA PRO A 486 5.48 -15.52 -29.23
C PRO A 486 5.14 -16.89 -28.62
N HIS A 487 6.15 -17.73 -28.35
CA HIS A 487 5.95 -19.07 -27.76
C HIS A 487 5.49 -19.03 -26.31
N ILE A 488 5.66 -17.93 -25.60
CA ILE A 488 5.22 -17.82 -24.20
C ILE A 488 3.79 -17.29 -24.06
N LEU A 489 3.22 -16.66 -25.10
CA LEU A 489 1.94 -15.93 -25.03
C LEU A 489 0.74 -16.84 -24.77
N ASP A 490 0.75 -18.05 -25.33
CA ASP A 490 -0.17 -19.11 -24.93
C ASP A 490 0.55 -20.05 -23.96
N PRO A 491 0.16 -20.12 -22.69
CA PRO A 491 0.89 -20.92 -21.71
C PRO A 491 0.92 -22.41 -22.02
N ARG A 492 -0.02 -22.92 -22.82
CA ARG A 492 -0.03 -24.33 -23.27
C ARG A 492 1.18 -24.68 -24.10
N ASP A 493 1.70 -23.73 -24.87
CA ASP A 493 2.86 -23.93 -25.76
C ASP A 493 4.18 -24.04 -24.99
N THR A 494 4.19 -23.69 -23.70
CA THR A 494 5.37 -23.83 -22.83
C THR A 494 5.50 -25.21 -22.19
N TYR A 495 4.50 -26.07 -22.34
CA TYR A 495 4.49 -27.43 -21.86
C TYR A 495 4.89 -28.42 -22.96
N ALA A 496 5.58 -29.49 -22.58
CA ALA A 496 5.86 -30.60 -23.51
C ALA A 496 4.58 -31.32 -23.92
N ASP A 497 3.61 -31.39 -23.01
CA ASP A 497 2.28 -31.95 -23.22
C ASP A 497 1.22 -30.97 -22.68
N ALA A 498 0.36 -30.48 -23.57
CA ALA A 498 -0.69 -29.53 -23.23
C ALA A 498 -1.71 -30.06 -22.20
N SER A 499 -1.84 -31.39 -22.07
CA SER A 499 -2.71 -31.98 -21.04
C SER A 499 -2.22 -31.70 -19.61
N GLN A 500 -0.93 -31.48 -19.42
CA GLN A 500 -0.36 -31.06 -18.13
C GLN A 500 -0.81 -29.67 -17.75
N TRP A 501 -0.85 -28.74 -18.72
CA TRP A 501 -1.41 -27.41 -18.48
C TRP A 501 -2.89 -27.50 -18.10
N GLU A 502 -3.66 -28.31 -18.83
CA GLU A 502 -5.11 -28.47 -18.61
C GLU A 502 -5.43 -28.92 -17.19
N GLU A 503 -4.71 -29.89 -16.65
CA GLU A 503 -4.86 -30.38 -15.28
C GLU A 503 -4.59 -29.27 -14.27
N LYS A 504 -3.49 -28.55 -14.43
CA LYS A 504 -3.13 -27.42 -13.56
C LYS A 504 -4.10 -26.24 -13.69
N ALA A 505 -4.61 -25.99 -14.90
CA ALA A 505 -5.58 -24.94 -15.15
C ALA A 505 -6.91 -25.22 -14.44
N LYS A 506 -7.39 -26.46 -14.47
CA LYS A 506 -8.59 -26.87 -13.72
C LYS A 506 -8.39 -26.71 -12.22
N ASP A 507 -7.24 -27.07 -11.69
CA ASP A 507 -6.91 -26.90 -10.27
C ASP A 507 -6.94 -25.41 -9.87
N LEU A 508 -6.22 -24.56 -10.61
CA LEU A 508 -6.17 -23.13 -10.33
C LEU A 508 -7.54 -22.47 -10.51
N ALA A 509 -8.28 -22.82 -11.56
CA ALA A 509 -9.65 -22.33 -11.78
C ALA A 509 -10.55 -22.67 -10.59
N GLY A 510 -10.47 -23.89 -10.08
CA GLY A 510 -11.21 -24.31 -8.88
C GLY A 510 -10.86 -23.48 -7.64
N ARG A 511 -9.60 -23.13 -7.48
CA ARG A 511 -9.13 -22.28 -6.37
C ARG A 511 -9.68 -20.85 -6.47
N PHE A 512 -9.72 -20.27 -7.66
CA PHE A 512 -10.36 -18.97 -7.90
C PHE A 512 -11.86 -19.02 -7.58
N ILE A 513 -12.57 -20.01 -8.04
CA ILE A 513 -14.01 -20.19 -7.80
C ILE A 513 -14.27 -20.31 -6.30
N LYS A 514 -13.51 -21.14 -5.60
CA LYS A 514 -13.63 -21.31 -4.15
C LYS A 514 -13.37 -20.01 -3.40
N ASN A 515 -12.33 -19.27 -3.78
CA ASN A 515 -12.03 -17.97 -3.17
C ASN A 515 -13.14 -16.95 -3.42
N PHE A 516 -13.69 -16.90 -4.64
CA PHE A 516 -14.70 -15.90 -5.03
C PHE A 516 -16.03 -16.10 -4.30
N ALA A 517 -16.34 -17.30 -3.84
CA ALA A 517 -17.59 -17.61 -3.10
C ALA A 517 -17.83 -16.63 -1.94
N LYS A 518 -16.78 -16.16 -1.32
CA LYS A 518 -16.84 -15.17 -0.25
C LYS A 518 -17.43 -13.81 -0.68
N PHE A 519 -17.44 -13.45 -1.95
CA PHE A 519 -18.02 -12.20 -2.46
C PHE A 519 -19.48 -12.35 -2.91
N GLU A 520 -20.01 -13.56 -2.91
CA GLU A 520 -21.37 -13.84 -3.37
C GLU A 520 -22.47 -13.46 -2.35
N GLY A 521 -22.08 -12.98 -1.18
CA GLY A 521 -23.01 -12.55 -0.14
C GLY A 521 -23.83 -11.31 -0.49
N ASN A 522 -23.45 -10.56 -1.52
CA ASN A 522 -24.23 -9.43 -2.03
C ASN A 522 -24.51 -9.56 -3.53
N ALA A 523 -25.43 -8.73 -4.03
CA ALA A 523 -25.87 -8.78 -5.44
C ALA A 523 -24.73 -8.45 -6.42
N ALA A 524 -23.86 -7.51 -6.07
CA ALA A 524 -22.75 -7.09 -6.90
C ALA A 524 -21.73 -8.24 -7.10
N GLY A 525 -21.41 -8.96 -6.04
CA GLY A 525 -20.53 -10.14 -6.12
C GLY A 525 -21.17 -11.29 -6.90
N LYS A 526 -22.44 -11.60 -6.65
CA LYS A 526 -23.16 -12.64 -7.40
C LYS A 526 -23.18 -12.39 -8.91
N ALA A 527 -23.35 -11.15 -9.33
CA ALA A 527 -23.39 -10.77 -10.73
C ALA A 527 -22.07 -11.00 -11.47
N LEU A 528 -20.95 -11.15 -10.75
CA LEU A 528 -19.61 -11.32 -11.33
C LEU A 528 -19.19 -12.78 -11.47
N VAL A 529 -19.90 -13.72 -10.90
CA VAL A 529 -19.52 -15.16 -10.93
C VAL A 529 -19.30 -15.66 -12.37
N ALA A 530 -20.14 -15.23 -13.30
CA ALA A 530 -20.05 -15.62 -14.72
C ALA A 530 -18.78 -15.09 -15.43
N ALA A 531 -18.13 -14.06 -14.88
CA ALA A 531 -16.89 -13.50 -15.43
C ALA A 531 -15.63 -14.28 -14.97
N GLY A 532 -15.78 -15.12 -13.97
CA GLY A 532 -14.72 -15.96 -13.47
C GLY A 532 -14.47 -17.20 -14.31
N PRO A 533 -13.48 -18.03 -13.90
CA PRO A 533 -13.18 -19.26 -14.60
C PRO A 533 -14.34 -20.27 -14.51
N LYS A 534 -14.35 -21.19 -15.47
CA LYS A 534 -15.32 -22.29 -15.57
C LYS A 534 -14.58 -23.60 -15.72
N LEU A 535 -15.11 -24.66 -15.13
CA LEU A 535 -14.49 -25.99 -15.16
C LEU A 535 -14.98 -26.86 -16.32
N ASP A 536 -16.01 -26.41 -17.06
CA ASP A 536 -16.66 -27.15 -18.16
C ASP A 536 -16.02 -26.82 -19.51
#